data_e3c886c129e6bb0f249ab86173ec4e63
#
_entry.id   e3c886c129e6bb0f249ab86173ec4e63
#
_cell.length_a   1.000
_cell.length_b   1.000
_cell.length_c   1.000
_cell.angle_alpha   90.00
_cell.angle_beta   90.00
_cell.angle_gamma   90.00
#
_symmetry.space_group_name_H-M   'P 1'
#
loop_
_entity.id
_entity.type
_entity.pdbx_description
1 polymer ?
#
loop_
_entity_poly.entity_id
_entity_poly.type
_entity_poly.pdbx_seq_one_letter_code
_entity_poly.pdbx_strand_id
1 'polypeptide(L)'
;MKAKWIGVLALLLATDRAYSLDYYCNAGRSRIHNGGEYQVDWKVVSSGARRVQMPGQTKPTRGCTYSWQSLGAFHRPPEIVQAPRLGRARVVSNYRLYYESGHAGQDTLGVRIHWIQSSSGQLQSAVVHYNITVTDHPL
;
A
#
# COMPACT_ATOMS: atom_id res chain seq x y z
N MET A 1 -12.82 14.98 47.71
CA MET A 1 -11.91 15.81 46.88
C MET A 1 -10.94 15.01 46.01
N LYS A 2 -10.92 13.71 46.07
CA LYS A 2 -9.97 12.91 45.30
C LYS A 2 -10.53 12.29 43.99
N ALA A 3 -11.81 12.56 43.68
CA ALA A 3 -12.49 11.96 42.53
C ALA A 3 -12.38 12.77 41.22
N LYS A 4 -11.78 13.96 41.22
CA LYS A 4 -11.72 14.83 40.03
C LYS A 4 -10.61 14.51 39.03
N TRP A 5 -9.71 13.64 39.38
CA TRP A 5 -8.54 13.32 38.51
C TRP A 5 -8.75 12.14 37.58
N ILE A 6 -9.78 11.33 37.80
CA ILE A 6 -10.05 10.13 37.01
C ILE A 6 -10.67 10.45 35.64
N GLY A 7 -11.35 11.60 35.50
CA GLY A 7 -11.98 12.01 34.24
C GLY A 7 -11.02 12.46 33.15
N VAL A 8 -9.81 12.92 33.50
CA VAL A 8 -8.83 13.44 32.55
C VAL A 8 -8.05 12.30 31.87
N LEU A 9 -7.84 11.19 32.57
CA LEU A 9 -7.16 10.02 32.00
C LEU A 9 -8.00 9.31 30.93
N ALA A 10 -9.32 9.31 31.06
CA ALA A 10 -10.21 8.67 30.10
C ALA A 10 -10.28 9.41 28.76
N LEU A 11 -10.08 10.73 28.74
CA LEU A 11 -10.04 11.54 27.52
C LEU A 11 -8.75 11.36 26.70
N LEU A 12 -7.63 11.09 27.36
CA LEU A 12 -6.35 10.83 26.68
C LEU A 12 -6.31 9.48 25.98
N LEU A 13 -7.04 8.49 26.47
CA LEU A 13 -7.15 7.16 25.86
C LEU A 13 -8.08 7.15 24.62
N ALA A 14 -8.99 8.11 24.50
CA ALA A 14 -9.91 8.19 23.37
C ALA A 14 -9.26 8.77 22.08
N THR A 15 -8.12 9.45 22.18
CA THR A 15 -7.41 10.04 21.03
C THR A 15 -6.52 9.05 20.28
N ASP A 16 -6.19 7.88 20.85
CA ASP A 16 -5.36 6.84 20.22
C ASP A 16 -6.12 5.98 19.20
N ARG A 17 -7.39 6.24 18.94
CA ARG A 17 -8.25 5.38 18.11
C ARG A 17 -8.37 5.80 16.64
N ALA A 18 -7.68 6.83 16.20
CA ALA A 18 -7.93 7.48 14.91
C ALA A 18 -6.93 7.12 13.81
N TYR A 19 -6.30 5.96 13.84
CA TYR A 19 -5.44 5.54 12.75
C TYR A 19 -6.27 4.94 11.62
N SER A 20 -6.34 5.65 10.48
CA SER A 20 -6.86 5.12 9.23
C SER A 20 -5.79 4.26 8.54
N LEU A 21 -6.18 3.45 7.56
CA LEU A 21 -5.23 2.69 6.71
C LEU A 21 -4.22 3.61 6.01
N ASP A 22 -4.54 4.88 5.77
CA ASP A 22 -3.67 5.87 5.13
C ASP A 22 -2.42 6.18 5.95
N TYR A 23 -2.44 5.94 7.26
CA TYR A 23 -1.26 6.08 8.11
C TYR A 23 -0.25 4.95 7.94
N TYR A 24 -0.63 3.88 7.28
CA TYR A 24 0.23 2.71 7.07
C TYR A 24 0.65 2.54 5.63
N CYS A 25 -0.12 3.07 4.70
CA CYS A 25 0.08 2.92 3.27
C CYS A 25 -0.31 4.21 2.57
N ASN A 26 0.63 4.83 1.91
CA ASN A 26 0.36 6.02 1.10
C ASN A 26 1.12 5.92 -0.23
N ALA A 27 0.40 5.74 -1.31
CA ALA A 27 0.96 5.66 -2.64
C ALA A 27 0.59 6.89 -3.46
N GLY A 28 1.56 7.41 -4.18
CA GLY A 28 1.33 8.42 -5.21
C GLY A 28 0.47 7.88 -6.33
N ARG A 29 -0.09 8.78 -7.13
CA ARG A 29 -0.87 8.45 -8.32
C ARG A 29 -0.08 8.82 -9.57
N SER A 30 -0.15 7.98 -10.58
CA SER A 30 0.43 8.24 -11.89
C SER A 30 -0.60 7.92 -12.96
N ARG A 31 -0.62 8.73 -14.02
CA ARG A 31 -1.40 8.39 -15.21
C ARG A 31 -0.63 7.38 -16.01
N ILE A 32 -1.17 6.18 -16.13
CA ILE A 32 -0.52 5.07 -16.78
C ILE A 32 -1.10 4.93 -18.20
N HIS A 33 -0.22 4.90 -19.17
CA HIS A 33 -0.54 4.74 -20.60
C HIS A 33 0.19 3.52 -21.17
N ASN A 34 -0.35 2.98 -22.23
CA ASN A 34 0.25 1.84 -22.92
C ASN A 34 1.69 2.12 -23.37
N GLY A 35 2.58 1.17 -23.16
CA GLY A 35 3.97 1.21 -23.60
C GLY A 35 4.89 2.11 -22.75
N GLY A 36 4.37 2.74 -21.71
CA GLY A 36 5.15 3.65 -20.86
C GLY A 36 5.85 2.96 -19.69
N GLU A 37 6.78 3.71 -19.11
CA GLU A 37 7.38 3.41 -17.80
C GLU A 37 7.07 4.55 -16.84
N TYR A 38 6.63 4.22 -15.64
CA TYR A 38 6.11 5.18 -14.67
C TYR A 38 6.77 5.01 -13.32
N GLN A 39 6.99 6.13 -12.64
CA GLN A 39 7.50 6.16 -11.28
C GLN A 39 6.35 6.46 -10.31
N VAL A 40 6.24 5.69 -9.26
CA VAL A 40 5.27 5.89 -8.19
C VAL A 40 6.00 5.88 -6.85
N ASP A 41 5.83 6.93 -6.07
CA ASP A 41 6.32 6.97 -4.70
C ASP A 41 5.32 6.28 -3.78
N TRP A 42 5.82 5.35 -2.98
CA TRP A 42 4.99 4.57 -2.07
C TRP A 42 5.59 4.56 -0.68
N LYS A 43 4.83 5.07 0.28
CA LYS A 43 5.20 5.06 1.69
C LYS A 43 4.49 3.92 2.39
N VAL A 44 5.24 3.14 3.14
CA VAL A 44 4.78 1.92 3.82
C VAL A 44 5.32 1.93 5.24
N VAL A 45 4.50 1.57 6.21
CA VAL A 45 4.96 1.33 7.57
C VAL A 45 5.43 -0.11 7.68
N SER A 46 6.59 -0.34 8.30
CA SER A 46 7.16 -1.67 8.42
C SER A 46 6.22 -2.62 9.18
N SER A 47 6.24 -3.89 8.80
CA SER A 47 5.41 -4.91 9.44
C SER A 47 5.76 -5.14 10.92
N GLY A 48 6.93 -4.68 11.35
CA GLY A 48 7.35 -4.66 12.75
C GLY A 48 6.79 -3.50 13.55
N ALA A 49 6.29 -2.43 12.89
CA ALA A 49 5.64 -1.33 13.57
C ALA A 49 4.34 -1.76 14.24
N ARG A 50 3.92 -0.97 15.22
CA ARG A 50 2.70 -1.24 15.95
C ARG A 50 1.51 -1.34 14.99
N ARG A 51 0.84 -2.46 15.02
CA ARG A 51 -0.36 -2.70 14.22
C ARG A 51 -1.57 -2.18 14.95
N VAL A 52 -2.43 -1.50 14.23
CA VAL A 52 -3.72 -1.07 14.73
C VAL A 52 -4.80 -1.85 13.99
N GLN A 53 -5.64 -2.51 14.77
CA GLN A 53 -6.84 -3.14 14.23
C GLN A 53 -7.90 -2.07 14.04
N MET A 54 -8.31 -1.89 12.80
CA MET A 54 -9.37 -0.94 12.46
C MET A 54 -10.75 -1.51 12.83
N PRO A 55 -11.73 -0.65 13.15
CA PRO A 55 -13.11 -1.09 13.34
C PRO A 55 -13.60 -1.88 12.12
N GLY A 56 -14.23 -3.04 12.37
CA GLY A 56 -14.75 -3.90 11.31
C GLY A 56 -13.73 -4.86 10.69
N GLN A 57 -12.45 -4.76 11.03
CA GLN A 57 -11.43 -5.71 10.61
C GLN A 57 -11.21 -6.78 11.66
N THR A 58 -11.08 -8.03 11.21
CA THR A 58 -10.83 -9.18 12.10
C THR A 58 -9.35 -9.37 12.41
N LYS A 59 -8.45 -8.84 11.55
CA LYS A 59 -7.00 -8.98 11.71
C LYS A 59 -6.29 -7.65 11.46
N PRO A 60 -5.19 -7.37 12.17
CA PRO A 60 -4.35 -6.22 11.87
C PRO A 60 -3.78 -6.31 10.45
N THR A 61 -3.73 -5.19 9.75
CA THR A 61 -3.11 -5.11 8.43
C THR A 61 -1.59 -5.25 8.55
N ARG A 62 -1.01 -6.14 7.74
CA ARG A 62 0.43 -6.37 7.67
C ARG A 62 0.95 -5.88 6.38
N GLY A 63 1.20 -4.95 5.92
CA GLY A 63 1.66 -4.55 4.60
C GLY A 63 0.60 -3.80 3.84
N CYS A 64 0.90 -3.54 2.61
CA CYS A 64 0.13 -2.64 1.77
C CYS A 64 -0.22 -3.28 0.44
N THR A 65 -1.40 -2.96 -0.07
CA THR A 65 -1.80 -3.36 -1.41
C THR A 65 -1.85 -2.16 -2.33
N TYR A 66 -1.50 -2.37 -3.58
CA TYR A 66 -1.68 -1.41 -4.65
C TYR A 66 -2.57 -2.02 -5.73
N SER A 67 -3.56 -1.26 -6.21
CA SER A 67 -4.54 -1.74 -7.20
C SER A 67 -4.53 -0.85 -8.44
N TRP A 68 -4.57 -1.49 -9.61
CA TRP A 68 -4.70 -0.82 -10.92
C TRP A 68 -6.10 -0.96 -11.50
N GLN A 69 -7.07 -1.39 -10.73
CA GLN A 69 -8.42 -1.73 -11.19
C GLN A 69 -9.08 -0.64 -12.03
N SER A 70 -8.76 0.64 -11.79
CA SER A 70 -9.32 1.77 -12.51
C SER A 70 -8.86 1.89 -13.98
N LEU A 71 -7.82 1.17 -14.41
CA LEU A 71 -7.32 1.24 -15.77
C LEU A 71 -8.19 0.52 -16.80
N GLY A 72 -8.93 -0.50 -16.37
CA GLY A 72 -9.75 -1.31 -17.27
C GLY A 72 -9.89 -2.76 -16.78
N ALA A 73 -10.11 -3.66 -17.71
CA ALA A 73 -10.20 -5.09 -17.43
C ALA A 73 -8.81 -5.73 -17.49
N PHE A 74 -8.47 -6.50 -16.48
CA PHE A 74 -7.20 -7.23 -16.39
C PHE A 74 -7.44 -8.70 -16.69
N HIS A 75 -6.76 -9.23 -17.71
CA HIS A 75 -6.94 -10.57 -18.21
C HIS A 75 -5.83 -11.55 -17.80
N ARG A 76 -4.76 -11.04 -17.22
CA ARG A 76 -3.65 -11.84 -16.69
C ARG A 76 -2.95 -11.12 -15.53
N PRO A 77 -2.24 -11.85 -14.65
CA PRO A 77 -1.56 -11.26 -13.51
C PRO A 77 -0.41 -10.34 -13.94
N PRO A 78 -0.08 -9.34 -13.14
CA PRO A 78 1.12 -8.54 -13.33
C PRO A 78 2.38 -9.40 -13.12
N GLU A 79 3.47 -8.95 -13.73
CA GLU A 79 4.78 -9.57 -13.62
C GLU A 79 5.71 -8.70 -12.80
N ILE A 80 6.35 -9.26 -11.77
CA ILE A 80 7.40 -8.56 -11.04
C ILE A 80 8.67 -8.61 -11.90
N VAL A 81 9.05 -7.47 -12.48
CA VAL A 81 10.24 -7.34 -13.34
C VAL A 81 11.47 -6.91 -12.57
N GLN A 82 11.30 -6.30 -11.41
CA GLN A 82 12.36 -5.97 -10.48
C GLN A 82 11.88 -6.29 -9.05
N ALA A 83 12.45 -7.31 -8.45
CA ALA A 83 12.11 -7.71 -7.08
C ALA A 83 12.62 -6.68 -6.06
N PRO A 84 11.90 -6.46 -4.95
CA PRO A 84 12.39 -5.62 -3.88
C PRO A 84 13.58 -6.27 -3.16
N ARG A 85 14.45 -5.44 -2.58
CA ARG A 85 15.62 -5.89 -1.83
C ARG A 85 15.36 -5.95 -0.33
N LEU A 86 14.62 -4.96 0.18
CA LEU A 86 14.34 -4.81 1.61
C LEU A 86 13.13 -5.62 2.05
N GLY A 87 12.04 -5.53 1.31
CA GLY A 87 10.76 -6.16 1.61
C GLY A 87 10.43 -7.33 0.70
N ARG A 88 9.18 -7.72 0.73
CA ARG A 88 8.61 -8.79 -0.09
C ARG A 88 7.41 -8.26 -0.85
N ALA A 89 7.34 -8.59 -2.12
CA ALA A 89 6.19 -8.31 -2.96
C ALA A 89 5.59 -9.60 -3.50
N ARG A 90 4.27 -9.63 -3.64
CA ARG A 90 3.59 -10.73 -4.31
C ARG A 90 2.35 -10.22 -5.05
N VAL A 91 2.03 -10.91 -6.11
CA VAL A 91 0.81 -10.68 -6.88
C VAL A 91 -0.36 -11.33 -6.15
N VAL A 92 -1.41 -10.57 -5.90
CA VAL A 92 -2.62 -11.04 -5.21
C VAL A 92 -3.74 -11.37 -6.20
N SER A 93 -3.84 -10.58 -7.27
CA SER A 93 -4.81 -10.78 -8.35
C SER A 93 -4.28 -10.16 -9.64
N ASN A 94 -5.04 -10.24 -10.74
CA ASN A 94 -4.64 -9.65 -12.02
C ASN A 94 -4.43 -8.12 -11.97
N TYR A 95 -4.99 -7.44 -10.97
CA TYR A 95 -4.90 -5.98 -10.84
C TYR A 95 -4.41 -5.51 -9.48
N ARG A 96 -3.88 -6.41 -8.63
CA ARG A 96 -3.48 -6.05 -7.27
C ARG A 96 -2.16 -6.67 -6.87
N LEU A 97 -1.34 -5.86 -6.23
CA LEU A 97 -0.04 -6.21 -5.69
C LEU A 97 -0.04 -5.99 -4.17
N TYR A 98 0.70 -6.84 -3.49
CA TYR A 98 0.94 -6.73 -2.06
C TYR A 98 2.43 -6.55 -1.78
N TYR A 99 2.76 -5.65 -0.86
CA TYR A 99 4.13 -5.40 -0.40
C TYR A 99 4.17 -5.34 1.12
N GLU A 100 5.19 -5.93 1.72
CA GLU A 100 5.49 -5.81 3.14
C GLU A 100 6.99 -5.73 3.38
N SER A 101 7.40 -5.07 4.46
CA SER A 101 8.76 -5.07 4.96
C SER A 101 8.77 -5.02 6.48
N GLY A 102 9.64 -5.82 7.09
CA GLY A 102 9.89 -5.80 8.53
C GLY A 102 10.91 -4.75 8.96
N HIS A 103 11.55 -4.07 8.02
CA HIS A 103 12.65 -3.12 8.27
C HIS A 103 12.38 -1.80 7.58
N ALA A 104 12.68 -0.69 8.28
CA ALA A 104 12.65 0.64 7.70
C ALA A 104 13.83 0.83 6.73
N GLY A 105 13.63 1.66 5.71
CA GLY A 105 14.64 1.97 4.71
C GLY A 105 14.03 2.30 3.36
N GLN A 106 14.86 2.29 2.32
CA GLN A 106 14.45 2.54 0.94
C GLN A 106 14.44 1.24 0.17
N ASP A 107 13.43 1.06 -0.67
CA ASP A 107 13.28 -0.11 -1.51
C ASP A 107 12.77 0.29 -2.91
N THR A 108 12.92 -0.59 -3.85
CA THR A 108 12.41 -0.42 -5.21
C THR A 108 11.69 -1.68 -5.64
N LEU A 109 10.69 -1.52 -6.49
CA LEU A 109 9.90 -2.62 -7.03
C LEU A 109 9.45 -2.24 -8.45
N GLY A 110 9.70 -3.10 -9.42
CA GLY A 110 9.24 -2.92 -10.79
C GLY A 110 8.19 -3.96 -11.14
N VAL A 111 7.08 -3.51 -11.73
CA VAL A 111 5.95 -4.38 -12.08
C VAL A 111 5.48 -4.05 -13.49
N ARG A 112 5.35 -5.08 -14.34
CA ARG A 112 4.67 -4.96 -15.62
C ARG A 112 3.22 -5.36 -15.46
N ILE A 113 2.32 -4.45 -15.83
CA ILE A 113 0.88 -4.67 -15.78
C ILE A 113 0.30 -4.80 -17.18
N HIS A 114 -0.79 -5.56 -17.30
CA HIS A 114 -1.46 -5.83 -18.57
C HIS A 114 -2.96 -5.62 -18.41
N TRP A 115 -3.55 -4.79 -19.24
CA TRP A 115 -4.99 -4.54 -19.20
C TRP A 115 -5.59 -4.41 -20.58
N ILE A 116 -6.90 -4.44 -20.66
CA ILE A 116 -7.66 -4.18 -21.88
C ILE A 116 -8.29 -2.80 -21.75
N GLN A 117 -7.99 -1.93 -22.69
CA GLN A 117 -8.60 -0.61 -22.73
C GLN A 117 -10.09 -0.74 -23.01
N SER A 118 -10.94 -0.17 -22.12
CA SER A 118 -12.39 -0.30 -22.21
C SER A 118 -13.00 0.38 -23.44
N SER A 119 -12.35 1.44 -23.95
CA SER A 119 -12.85 2.17 -25.13
C SER A 119 -12.57 1.49 -26.46
N SER A 120 -11.46 0.73 -26.58
CA SER A 120 -11.00 0.14 -27.84
C SER A 120 -10.94 -1.39 -27.84
N GLY A 121 -10.96 -2.01 -26.66
CA GLY A 121 -10.74 -3.45 -26.51
C GLY A 121 -9.29 -3.89 -26.77
N GLN A 122 -8.36 -2.95 -26.91
CA GLN A 122 -6.97 -3.25 -27.19
C GLN A 122 -6.22 -3.71 -25.95
N LEU A 123 -5.33 -4.68 -26.15
CA LEU A 123 -4.39 -5.12 -25.12
C LEU A 123 -3.33 -4.04 -24.89
N GLN A 124 -3.12 -3.69 -23.63
CA GLN A 124 -2.16 -2.68 -23.23
C GLN A 124 -1.26 -3.20 -22.12
N SER A 125 -0.07 -2.66 -22.03
CA SER A 125 0.88 -2.95 -20.95
C SER A 125 1.73 -1.72 -20.63
N ALA A 126 2.21 -1.69 -19.38
CA ALA A 126 3.14 -0.67 -18.92
C ALA A 126 3.98 -1.23 -17.78
N VAL A 127 5.11 -0.59 -17.51
CA VAL A 127 5.97 -0.89 -16.35
C VAL A 127 5.82 0.22 -15.33
N VAL A 128 5.53 -0.16 -14.10
CA VAL A 128 5.45 0.75 -12.97
C VAL A 128 6.63 0.49 -12.05
N HIS A 129 7.42 1.53 -11.79
CA HIS A 129 8.52 1.50 -10.85
C HIS A 129 8.09 2.17 -9.55
N TYR A 130 8.10 1.43 -8.47
CA TYR A 130 7.79 1.94 -7.14
C TYR A 130 9.07 2.32 -6.42
N ASN A 131 9.13 3.57 -5.97
CA ASN A 131 10.12 4.05 -5.01
C ASN A 131 9.49 3.94 -3.63
N ILE A 132 9.89 2.94 -2.86
CA ILE A 132 9.24 2.60 -1.60
C ILE A 132 10.06 3.16 -0.46
N THR A 133 9.44 3.99 0.37
CA THR A 133 10.00 4.42 1.65
C THR A 133 9.31 3.66 2.76
N VAL A 134 10.05 2.81 3.45
CA VAL A 134 9.55 2.06 4.60
C VAL A 134 9.93 2.79 5.88
N THR A 135 8.94 3.12 6.69
CA THR A 135 9.13 3.77 7.98
C THR A 135 8.75 2.82 9.11
N ASP A 136 9.27 3.06 10.31
CA ASP A 136 8.95 2.30 11.52
C ASP A 136 7.90 2.98 12.41
N HIS A 137 7.36 4.10 11.95
CA HIS A 137 6.33 4.87 12.64
C HIS A 137 5.19 5.20 11.67
N PRO A 138 3.98 5.51 12.16
CA PRO A 138 2.86 5.93 11.32
C PRO A 138 3.19 7.17 10.48
N LEU A 139 2.63 7.21 9.28
CA LEU A 139 2.84 8.31 8.32
C LEU A 139 2.10 9.58 8.74
#